data_d4498d304c3b7763360d6fc205b4c134
#
_entry.id   d4498d304c3b7763360d6fc205b4c134
#
_cell.length_a   1.000
_cell.length_b   1.000
_cell.length_c   1.000
_cell.angle_alpha   90.00
_cell.angle_beta   90.00
_cell.angle_gamma   90.00
#
_symmetry.space_group_name_H-M   'P 1'
#
loop_
_entity.id
_entity.type
_entity.pdbx_description
1 polymer ?
#
loop_
_entity_poly.entity_id
_entity_poly.type
_entity_poly.pdbx_seq_one_letter_code
_entity_poly.pdbx_strand_id
1 'polypeptide(L)'
;MAVIRDELMGLRSVDDIIKARQLVRDFAIFQGFTLVDQTKLVTAASELARNALVHGGGGEMRLQALNDGPRRGVKAVFIDSGPGIPDIEVAMKDGYTTRGGLGLGLSGSKRLVNEFAIESQPGKGTTVSIVRWK
;
A
#
# COMPACT_ATOMS: atom_id res chain seq x y z
N MET A 1 5.31 -13.60 -15.56
CA MET A 1 5.64 -12.53 -14.59
C MET A 1 6.69 -13.04 -13.61
N ALA A 2 7.71 -12.26 -13.35
CA ALA A 2 8.78 -12.63 -12.44
C ALA A 2 8.90 -11.62 -11.29
N VAL A 3 9.10 -12.13 -10.08
CA VAL A 3 9.47 -11.33 -8.91
C VAL A 3 10.99 -11.25 -8.90
N ILE A 4 11.55 -10.06 -9.09
CA ILE A 4 13.00 -9.86 -9.17
C ILE A 4 13.59 -9.24 -7.90
N ARG A 5 12.76 -8.78 -7.00
CA ARG A 5 13.15 -8.26 -5.70
C ARG A 5 11.97 -8.39 -4.74
N ASP A 6 12.21 -8.80 -3.49
CA ASP A 6 11.14 -9.09 -2.53
C ASP A 6 11.66 -8.77 -1.12
N GLU A 7 10.94 -7.93 -0.40
CA GLU A 7 11.27 -7.57 0.96
C GLU A 7 10.01 -7.47 1.82
N LEU A 8 10.14 -7.87 3.08
CA LEU A 8 9.09 -7.80 4.08
C LEU A 8 9.56 -6.90 5.22
N MET A 9 8.70 -5.97 5.65
CA MET A 9 9.00 -5.14 6.82
C MET A 9 7.79 -5.01 7.74
N GLY A 10 8.06 -4.86 9.04
CA GLY A 10 7.02 -4.63 10.03
C GLY A 10 6.52 -3.18 10.01
N LEU A 11 5.26 -3.00 10.35
CA LEU A 11 4.61 -1.69 10.50
C LEU A 11 4.10 -1.59 11.94
N ARG A 12 4.94 -1.13 12.85
CA ARG A 12 4.66 -1.13 14.29
C ARG A 12 4.70 0.25 14.92
N SER A 13 5.26 1.23 14.23
CA SER A 13 5.41 2.58 14.73
C SER A 13 5.35 3.59 13.59
N VAL A 14 5.22 4.86 13.93
CA VAL A 14 5.25 5.96 12.95
C VAL A 14 6.59 5.96 12.19
N ASP A 15 7.69 5.62 12.85
CA ASP A 15 8.99 5.54 12.20
C ASP A 15 9.00 4.48 11.09
N ASP A 16 8.26 3.40 11.25
CA ASP A 16 8.15 2.37 10.22
C ASP A 16 7.43 2.87 8.96
N ILE A 17 6.50 3.83 9.11
CA ILE A 17 5.85 4.45 7.96
C ILE A 17 6.88 5.22 7.13
N ILE A 18 7.78 5.94 7.79
CA ILE A 18 8.86 6.67 7.11
C ILE A 18 9.78 5.70 6.38
N LYS A 19 10.15 4.59 7.02
CA LYS A 19 10.99 3.55 6.41
C LYS A 19 10.29 2.88 5.23
N ALA A 20 8.98 2.62 5.35
CA ALA A 20 8.19 2.05 4.28
C ALA A 20 8.18 2.95 3.05
N ARG A 21 7.99 4.26 3.24
CA ARG A 21 8.02 5.23 2.15
C ARG A 21 9.36 5.22 1.43
N GLN A 22 10.46 5.18 2.19
CA GLN A 22 11.80 5.14 1.62
C GLN A 22 12.04 3.85 0.83
N LEU A 23 11.63 2.71 1.37
CA LEU A 23 11.80 1.43 0.70
C LEU A 23 10.99 1.35 -0.59
N VAL A 24 9.75 1.86 -0.58
CA VAL A 24 8.90 1.91 -1.78
C VAL A 24 9.56 2.78 -2.85
N ARG A 25 10.10 3.92 -2.47
CA ARG A 25 10.81 4.80 -3.41
C ARG A 25 12.03 4.10 -4.01
N ASP A 26 12.80 3.39 -3.20
CA ASP A 26 13.97 2.64 -3.66
C ASP A 26 13.58 1.59 -4.71
N PHE A 27 12.50 0.86 -4.47
CA PHE A 27 11.98 -0.12 -5.44
C PHE A 27 11.52 0.56 -6.75
N ALA A 28 10.84 1.70 -6.63
CA ALA A 28 10.37 2.45 -7.79
C ALA A 28 11.55 2.97 -8.63
N ILE A 29 12.58 3.49 -7.98
CA ILE A 29 13.82 3.92 -8.65
C ILE A 29 14.49 2.73 -9.32
N PHE A 30 14.59 1.59 -8.64
CA PHE A 30 15.15 0.35 -9.17
C PHE A 30 14.43 -0.09 -10.44
N GLN A 31 13.12 0.09 -10.50
CA GLN A 31 12.31 -0.26 -11.68
C GLN A 31 12.27 0.85 -12.74
N GLY A 32 12.96 1.95 -12.53
CA GLY A 32 13.06 3.03 -13.51
C GLY A 32 11.86 3.97 -13.55
N PHE A 33 11.10 4.08 -12.48
CA PHE A 33 9.94 4.97 -12.40
C PHE A 33 10.37 6.44 -12.50
N THR A 34 9.58 7.24 -13.20
CA THR A 34 9.73 8.71 -13.18
C THR A 34 9.45 9.24 -11.78
N LEU A 35 9.87 10.48 -11.51
CA LEU A 35 9.60 11.11 -10.22
C LEU A 35 8.09 11.19 -9.93
N VAL A 36 7.28 11.50 -10.93
CA VAL A 36 5.81 11.54 -10.79
C VAL A 36 5.26 10.17 -10.40
N ASP A 37 5.68 9.13 -11.08
CA ASP A 37 5.22 7.76 -10.80
C ASP A 37 5.70 7.28 -9.44
N GLN A 38 6.93 7.60 -9.05
CA GLN A 38 7.45 7.33 -7.71
C GLN A 38 6.55 7.96 -6.66
N THR A 39 6.22 9.24 -6.84
CA THR A 39 5.43 10.01 -5.88
C THR A 39 4.02 9.44 -5.72
N LYS A 40 3.39 9.06 -6.83
CA LYS A 40 2.06 8.43 -6.79
C LYS A 40 2.09 7.12 -5.99
N LEU A 41 3.06 6.27 -6.25
CA LEU A 41 3.19 5.00 -5.54
C LEU A 41 3.52 5.21 -4.06
N VAL A 42 4.46 6.08 -3.74
CA VAL A 42 4.86 6.38 -2.35
C VAL A 42 3.67 6.97 -1.57
N THR A 43 2.90 7.85 -2.18
CA THR A 43 1.72 8.44 -1.53
C THR A 43 0.67 7.37 -1.20
N ALA A 44 0.35 6.50 -2.15
CA ALA A 44 -0.57 5.39 -1.92
C ALA A 44 -0.06 4.46 -0.82
N ALA A 45 1.20 4.05 -0.90
CA ALA A 45 1.81 3.16 0.09
C ALA A 45 1.83 3.78 1.49
N SER A 46 2.12 5.08 1.59
CA SER A 46 2.13 5.80 2.87
C SER A 46 0.76 5.75 3.56
N GLU A 47 -0.30 6.00 2.79
CA GLU A 47 -1.66 5.96 3.33
C GLU A 47 -2.05 4.56 3.79
N LEU A 48 -1.70 3.53 3.02
CA LEU A 48 -2.01 2.15 3.36
C LEU A 48 -1.18 1.65 4.56
N ALA A 49 0.08 2.07 4.67
CA ALA A 49 0.90 1.76 5.84
C ALA A 49 0.33 2.41 7.09
N ARG A 50 -0.13 3.66 6.98
CA ARG A 50 -0.79 4.36 8.09
C ARG A 50 -2.08 3.65 8.51
N ASN A 51 -2.89 3.20 7.55
CA ASN A 51 -4.12 2.47 7.84
C ASN A 51 -3.82 1.17 8.60
N ALA A 52 -2.81 0.41 8.18
CA ALA A 52 -2.41 -0.81 8.88
C ALA A 52 -1.97 -0.52 10.32
N LEU A 53 -1.24 0.57 10.53
CA LEU A 53 -0.78 0.94 11.87
C LEU A 53 -1.92 1.47 12.75
N VAL A 54 -2.71 2.44 12.25
CA VAL A 54 -3.71 3.15 13.05
C VAL A 54 -4.96 2.32 13.27
N HIS A 55 -5.48 1.71 12.22
CA HIS A 55 -6.74 0.94 12.27
C HIS A 55 -6.51 -0.54 12.52
N GLY A 56 -5.42 -1.09 12.01
CA GLY A 56 -5.08 -2.49 12.18
C GLY A 56 -4.28 -2.79 13.45
N GLY A 57 -3.83 -1.77 14.16
CA GLY A 57 -2.99 -1.96 15.34
C GLY A 57 -1.58 -2.41 15.03
N GLY A 58 -1.13 -2.22 13.79
CA GLY A 58 0.14 -2.68 13.28
C GLY A 58 -0.03 -3.82 12.29
N GLY A 59 1.03 -4.13 11.57
CA GLY A 59 1.00 -5.17 10.56
C GLY A 59 2.32 -5.28 9.85
N GLU A 60 2.25 -5.62 8.56
CA GLU A 60 3.42 -5.84 7.73
C GLU A 60 3.18 -5.28 6.32
N MET A 61 4.28 -4.87 5.67
CA MET A 61 4.28 -4.54 4.25
C MET A 61 5.23 -5.49 3.54
N ARG A 62 4.72 -6.18 2.52
CA ARG A 62 5.54 -6.95 1.60
C ARG A 62 5.68 -6.18 0.30
N LEU A 63 6.90 -5.99 -0.15
CA LEU A 63 7.21 -5.18 -1.32
C LEU A 63 7.94 -6.02 -2.35
N GLN A 64 7.47 -5.98 -3.59
CA GLN A 64 8.03 -6.78 -4.68
C GLN A 64 8.25 -5.94 -5.93
N ALA A 65 9.40 -6.13 -6.57
CA ALA A 65 9.63 -5.61 -7.91
C ALA A 65 9.26 -6.72 -8.91
N LEU A 66 8.42 -6.37 -9.88
CA LEU A 66 7.86 -7.32 -10.84
C LEU A 66 8.29 -6.97 -12.25
N ASN A 67 8.65 -7.99 -13.03
CA ASN A 67 8.84 -7.86 -14.47
C ASN A 67 7.83 -8.77 -15.17
N ASP A 68 7.14 -8.22 -16.17
CA ASP A 68 6.17 -8.94 -17.00
C ASP A 68 6.46 -8.60 -18.46
N GLY A 69 7.36 -9.39 -19.10
CA GLY A 69 7.90 -9.02 -20.38
C GLY A 69 8.65 -7.70 -20.30
N PRO A 70 8.30 -6.71 -21.14
CA PRO A 70 8.92 -5.38 -21.07
C PRO A 70 8.37 -4.52 -19.92
N ARG A 71 7.27 -4.93 -19.28
CA ARG A 71 6.66 -4.15 -18.20
C ARG A 71 7.44 -4.31 -16.91
N ARG A 72 7.63 -3.20 -16.21
CA ARG A 72 8.30 -3.15 -14.92
C ARG A 72 7.34 -2.55 -13.91
N GLY A 73 7.15 -3.21 -12.78
CA GLY A 73 6.19 -2.79 -11.78
C GLY A 73 6.67 -2.96 -10.36
N VAL A 74 5.93 -2.36 -9.45
CA VAL A 74 6.13 -2.51 -8.00
C VAL A 74 4.79 -2.89 -7.40
N LYS A 75 4.80 -3.97 -6.62
CA LYS A 75 3.65 -4.46 -5.86
C LYS A 75 3.91 -4.28 -4.37
N ALA A 76 2.94 -3.72 -3.67
CA ALA A 76 2.98 -3.62 -2.21
C ALA A 76 1.73 -4.28 -1.63
N VAL A 77 1.92 -5.11 -0.62
CA VAL A 77 0.84 -5.78 0.10
C VAL A 77 0.92 -5.37 1.56
N PHE A 78 -0.18 -4.83 2.08
CA PHE A 78 -0.28 -4.37 3.47
C PHE A 78 -1.22 -5.30 4.21
N ILE A 79 -0.71 -5.96 5.25
CA ILE A 79 -1.43 -7.00 6.00
C ILE A 79 -1.50 -6.57 7.45
N ASP A 80 -2.72 -6.53 8.00
CA ASP A 80 -2.92 -6.34 9.44
C ASP A 80 -3.86 -7.40 9.99
N SER A 81 -3.83 -7.58 11.32
CA SER A 81 -4.68 -8.52 12.05
C SER A 81 -5.70 -7.78 12.93
N GLY A 82 -6.03 -6.57 12.55
CA GLY A 82 -6.94 -5.70 13.30
C GLY A 82 -8.41 -6.12 13.18
N PRO A 83 -9.33 -5.21 13.50
CA PRO A 83 -10.75 -5.52 13.53
C PRO A 83 -11.38 -5.75 12.15
N GLY A 84 -10.67 -5.44 11.08
CA GLY A 84 -11.22 -5.51 9.74
C GLY A 84 -12.09 -4.30 9.41
N ILE A 85 -12.62 -4.29 8.19
CA ILE A 85 -13.51 -3.23 7.70
C ILE A 85 -14.89 -3.83 7.56
N PRO A 86 -15.88 -3.35 8.36
CA PRO A 86 -17.25 -3.91 8.33
C PRO A 86 -17.94 -3.73 6.98
N ASP A 87 -17.68 -2.60 6.30
CA ASP A 87 -18.30 -2.30 5.01
C ASP A 87 -17.24 -1.67 4.09
N ILE A 88 -16.72 -2.50 3.18
CA ILE A 88 -15.69 -2.09 2.24
C ILE A 88 -16.23 -1.04 1.26
N GLU A 89 -17.49 -1.16 0.83
CA GLU A 89 -18.08 -0.20 -0.10
C GLU A 89 -18.12 1.19 0.51
N VAL A 90 -18.49 1.32 1.77
CA VAL A 90 -18.49 2.60 2.49
C VAL A 90 -17.07 3.13 2.62
N ALA A 91 -16.12 2.27 2.98
CA ALA A 91 -14.72 2.65 3.14
C ALA A 91 -14.08 3.12 1.82
N MET A 92 -14.60 2.66 0.69
CA MET A 92 -14.11 3.03 -0.65
C MET A 92 -14.76 4.28 -1.21
N LYS A 93 -15.72 4.89 -0.51
CA LYS A 93 -16.35 6.14 -0.98
C LYS A 93 -15.36 7.29 -0.96
N ASP A 94 -15.50 8.15 -1.97
CA ASP A 94 -14.71 9.38 -2.04
C ASP A 94 -14.99 10.26 -0.82
N GLY A 95 -13.94 10.83 -0.28
CA GLY A 95 -14.04 11.67 0.90
C GLY A 95 -14.11 10.91 2.22
N TYR A 96 -14.22 9.58 2.21
CA TYR A 96 -14.09 8.79 3.42
C TYR A 96 -12.66 8.90 3.93
N THR A 97 -12.49 9.38 5.16
CA THR A 97 -11.17 9.52 5.76
C THR A 97 -11.04 8.58 6.94
N THR A 98 -9.87 8.00 7.07
CA THR A 98 -9.52 7.23 8.26
C THR A 98 -8.96 8.18 9.31
N ARG A 99 -9.10 7.79 10.58
CA ARG A 99 -8.60 8.57 11.69
C ARG A 99 -7.08 8.77 11.58
N GLY A 100 -6.65 10.02 11.54
CA GLY A 100 -5.23 10.36 11.38
C GLY A 100 -4.71 10.26 9.95
N GLY A 101 -5.55 9.97 8.97
CA GLY A 101 -5.16 9.94 7.56
C GLY A 101 -5.08 11.33 6.95
N LEU A 102 -4.55 11.41 5.74
CA LEU A 102 -4.39 12.66 4.99
C LEU A 102 -5.64 13.04 4.18
N GLY A 103 -6.77 12.35 4.41
CA GLY A 103 -8.01 12.59 3.68
C GLY A 103 -8.11 11.85 2.36
N LEU A 104 -7.08 11.08 1.95
CA LEU A 104 -7.11 10.29 0.74
C LEU A 104 -7.94 9.03 0.90
N GLY A 105 -7.81 8.34 2.04
CA GLY A 105 -8.48 7.08 2.30
C GLY A 105 -8.12 5.99 1.29
N LEU A 106 -8.96 4.96 1.23
CA LEU A 106 -8.75 3.84 0.33
C LEU A 106 -9.02 4.21 -1.13
N SER A 107 -10.04 5.03 -1.38
CA SER A 107 -10.39 5.47 -2.74
C SER A 107 -9.28 6.33 -3.35
N GLY A 108 -8.68 7.20 -2.57
CA GLY A 108 -7.55 8.02 -3.01
C GLY A 108 -6.34 7.17 -3.39
N SER A 109 -6.03 6.16 -2.57
CA SER A 109 -4.94 5.23 -2.84
C SER A 109 -5.20 4.43 -4.12
N LYS A 110 -6.43 3.97 -4.33
CA LYS A 110 -6.81 3.23 -5.53
C LYS A 110 -6.58 4.04 -6.80
N ARG A 111 -6.84 5.34 -6.77
CA ARG A 111 -6.64 6.23 -7.93
C ARG A 111 -5.18 6.42 -8.32
N LEU A 112 -4.25 6.18 -7.41
CA LEU A 112 -2.83 6.40 -7.63
C LEU A 112 -2.09 5.18 -8.18
N VAL A 113 -2.78 4.07 -8.34
CA VAL A 113 -2.16 2.81 -8.76
C VAL A 113 -2.95 2.17 -9.91
N ASN A 114 -2.32 1.21 -10.60
CA ASN A 114 -2.94 0.52 -11.73
C ASN A 114 -3.82 -0.64 -11.29
N GLU A 115 -3.43 -1.33 -10.21
CA GLU A 115 -4.17 -2.47 -9.68
C GLU A 115 -4.36 -2.28 -8.18
N PHE A 116 -5.56 -2.59 -7.71
CA PHE A 116 -5.93 -2.45 -6.31
C PHE A 116 -6.84 -3.61 -5.93
N ALA A 117 -6.51 -4.30 -4.86
CA ALA A 117 -7.35 -5.36 -4.30
C ALA A 117 -7.40 -5.22 -2.79
N ILE A 118 -8.56 -5.44 -2.22
CA ILE A 118 -8.75 -5.39 -0.77
C ILE A 118 -9.56 -6.60 -0.32
N GLU A 119 -9.08 -7.25 0.73
CA GLU A 119 -9.78 -8.33 1.42
C GLU A 119 -9.86 -7.99 2.90
N SER A 120 -11.05 -8.00 3.45
CA SER A 120 -11.25 -7.71 4.87
C SER A 120 -12.49 -8.42 5.37
N GLN A 121 -12.40 -8.91 6.61
CA GLN A 121 -13.53 -9.52 7.32
C GLN A 121 -13.50 -9.02 8.76
N PRO A 122 -14.66 -8.71 9.35
CA PRO A 122 -14.74 -8.30 10.75
C PRO A 122 -14.02 -9.33 11.66
N GLY A 123 -13.13 -8.83 12.49
CA GLY A 123 -12.35 -9.66 13.42
C GLY A 123 -11.18 -10.43 12.83
N LYS A 124 -10.94 -10.34 11.51
CA LYS A 124 -9.88 -11.10 10.83
C LYS A 124 -8.82 -10.25 10.15
N GLY A 125 -8.90 -8.93 10.32
CA GLY A 125 -7.94 -8.02 9.74
C GLY A 125 -8.22 -7.63 8.30
N THR A 126 -7.25 -6.97 7.69
CA THR A 126 -7.36 -6.42 6.33
C THR A 126 -6.07 -6.68 5.55
N THR A 127 -6.21 -7.06 4.29
CA THR A 127 -5.10 -7.16 3.34
C THR A 127 -5.41 -6.28 2.14
N VAL A 128 -4.52 -5.34 1.85
CA VAL A 128 -4.64 -4.45 0.69
C VAL A 128 -3.42 -4.66 -0.20
N SER A 129 -3.66 -4.92 -1.48
CA SER A 129 -2.61 -5.09 -2.48
C SER A 129 -2.71 -3.99 -3.52
N ILE A 130 -1.59 -3.39 -3.85
CA ILE A 130 -1.50 -2.40 -4.93
C ILE A 130 -0.37 -2.75 -5.87
N VAL A 131 -0.56 -2.45 -7.15
CA VAL A 131 0.49 -2.57 -8.17
C VAL A 131 0.49 -1.31 -9.02
N ARG A 132 1.67 -0.74 -9.22
CA ARG A 132 1.86 0.32 -10.19
C ARG A 132 2.90 -0.13 -11.21
N TRP A 133 2.58 0.04 -12.48
CA TRP A 133 3.47 -0.24 -13.59
C TRP A 133 4.13 1.05 -14.08
N LYS A 134 5.37 0.89 -14.50
CA LYS A 134 6.11 1.98 -15.13
C LYS A 134 5.45 2.45 -16.43
#